data_2fd8a10b0c601232c972b17fd0452002
#
_entry.id   2fd8a10b0c601232c972b17fd0452002
#
_cell.length_a   1.000
_cell.length_b   1.000
_cell.length_c   1.000
_cell.angle_alpha   90.00
_cell.angle_beta   90.00
_cell.angle_gamma   90.00
#
_symmetry.space_group_name_H-M   'P 1'
#
loop_
_entity.id
_entity.type
_entity.pdbx_description
1 polymer ?
#
loop_
_entity_poly.entity_id
_entity_poly.type
_entity_poly.pdbx_seq_one_letter_code
_entity_poly.pdbx_strand_id
1 'polypeptide(L)'
;MMNARASGSLFPDPALKFPGPRHDWKTDEAEYIYSLPFSDLLFQAQSVHRRYFKSNTVQLSTLLNIKAGGCPEDCAYCPQSARYGTSVKAARMLGVGIVTEAAEKAKREGATRFCMGAAWRSPRRDDLERVLEMVSAVKRLGLETCATLGMLTAEQAEALKDAGLDYYNHNLDTSPAYYPRIITTRTYEDRLRTLRHVRAAGMRVCCGGIIGMGESLHDRCALLMTLANLPEHPESVPINLLVRVEGTPLGAAEIPDPFEMVRTIALARISMPASYVRLSAGRSSMSDELQALCFLAGANSVFYGEQLLTTENPAAGHDRRLFQRLGITAV
;
A
#
# COMPACT_ATOMS: atom_id res chain seq x y z
N MET A 1 -32.56 2.35 -44.16
CA MET A 1 -33.19 1.70 -42.99
C MET A 1 -32.13 1.46 -41.95
N MET A 2 -31.97 2.39 -40.98
CA MET A 2 -31.02 2.27 -39.90
C MET A 2 -31.65 1.48 -38.76
N ASN A 3 -31.08 0.33 -38.45
CA ASN A 3 -31.48 -0.50 -37.30
C ASN A 3 -31.24 0.27 -36.02
N ALA A 4 -32.29 0.64 -35.32
CA ALA A 4 -32.26 1.10 -33.94
C ALA A 4 -31.82 -0.10 -33.06
N ARG A 5 -30.56 -0.12 -32.64
CA ARG A 5 -30.12 -1.00 -31.56
C ARG A 5 -30.73 -0.47 -30.25
N ALA A 6 -31.40 -1.37 -29.56
CA ALA A 6 -32.03 -1.12 -28.28
C ALA A 6 -31.06 -0.43 -27.31
N SER A 7 -31.43 0.75 -26.84
CA SER A 7 -30.79 1.43 -25.72
C SER A 7 -31.19 0.72 -24.42
N GLY A 8 -30.56 -0.41 -24.17
CA GLY A 8 -30.47 -0.92 -22.79
C GLY A 8 -29.63 0.10 -22.00
N SER A 9 -30.15 0.59 -20.88
CA SER A 9 -29.46 1.49 -19.98
C SER A 9 -28.07 0.94 -19.71
N LEU A 10 -27.02 1.60 -20.22
CA LEU A 10 -25.61 1.28 -19.99
C LEU A 10 -25.18 1.62 -18.56
N PHE A 11 -26.09 2.12 -17.74
CA PHE A 11 -25.82 2.45 -16.34
C PHE A 11 -26.41 1.36 -15.47
N PRO A 12 -25.58 0.64 -14.72
CA PRO A 12 -26.11 -0.23 -13.67
C PRO A 12 -26.95 0.66 -12.74
N ASP A 13 -28.14 0.17 -12.41
CA ASP A 13 -29.05 0.73 -11.43
C ASP A 13 -28.26 1.27 -10.21
N PRO A 14 -28.42 2.56 -9.82
CA PRO A 14 -27.81 3.09 -8.61
C PRO A 14 -28.18 2.30 -7.34
N ALA A 15 -29.19 1.43 -7.43
CA ALA A 15 -29.52 0.41 -6.43
C ALA A 15 -28.72 -0.89 -6.56
N LEU A 16 -27.64 -0.95 -7.34
CA LEU A 16 -26.78 -2.14 -7.38
C LEU A 16 -26.43 -2.54 -5.94
N LYS A 17 -27.07 -3.62 -5.51
CA LYS A 17 -26.68 -4.35 -4.31
C LYS A 17 -25.26 -4.86 -4.58
N PHE A 18 -24.25 -4.06 -4.22
CA PHE A 18 -22.91 -4.57 -4.23
C PHE A 18 -22.92 -5.82 -3.33
N PRO A 19 -22.66 -7.00 -3.89
CA PRO A 19 -22.46 -8.17 -3.05
C PRO A 19 -21.38 -7.82 -2.04
N GLY A 20 -21.38 -8.46 -0.89
CA GLY A 20 -20.29 -8.34 0.08
C GLY A 20 -18.93 -8.66 -0.54
N PRO A 21 -17.86 -8.75 0.23
CA PRO A 21 -16.54 -9.15 -0.29
C PRO A 21 -16.67 -10.42 -1.14
N ARG A 22 -16.12 -10.40 -2.34
CA ARG A 22 -16.08 -11.54 -3.26
C ARG A 22 -14.64 -11.82 -3.69
N HIS A 23 -14.36 -13.07 -4.09
CA HIS A 23 -13.01 -13.55 -4.39
C HIS A 23 -12.95 -14.25 -5.76
N ASP A 24 -13.81 -13.86 -6.69
CA ASP A 24 -13.96 -14.44 -8.02
C ASP A 24 -13.94 -13.38 -9.14
N TRP A 25 -13.26 -12.27 -8.87
CA TRP A 25 -13.13 -11.17 -9.81
C TRP A 25 -12.36 -11.57 -11.06
N LYS A 26 -12.84 -11.13 -12.22
CA LYS A 26 -12.15 -11.26 -13.50
C LYS A 26 -11.51 -9.93 -13.89
N THR A 27 -10.40 -10.00 -14.63
CA THR A 27 -9.68 -8.79 -15.04
C THR A 27 -10.51 -7.92 -16.00
N ASP A 28 -11.32 -8.53 -16.88
CA ASP A 28 -12.22 -7.81 -17.78
C ASP A 28 -13.33 -7.05 -17.03
N GLU A 29 -13.87 -7.60 -15.95
CA GLU A 29 -14.78 -6.87 -15.05
C GLU A 29 -14.10 -5.64 -14.42
N ALA A 30 -12.86 -5.81 -13.98
CA ALA A 30 -12.08 -4.73 -13.39
C ALA A 30 -11.77 -3.64 -14.42
N GLU A 31 -11.42 -4.00 -15.66
CA GLU A 31 -11.19 -3.05 -16.76
C GLU A 31 -12.46 -2.29 -17.11
N TYR A 32 -13.60 -2.98 -17.14
CA TYR A 32 -14.90 -2.31 -17.33
C TYR A 32 -15.17 -1.26 -16.25
N ILE A 33 -15.03 -1.63 -14.97
CA ILE A 33 -15.21 -0.72 -13.83
C ILE A 33 -14.23 0.46 -13.92
N TYR A 34 -12.95 0.16 -14.19
CA TYR A 34 -11.90 1.16 -14.32
C TYR A 34 -12.19 2.19 -15.41
N SER A 35 -12.83 1.75 -16.51
CA SER A 35 -13.14 2.57 -17.69
C SER A 35 -14.46 3.33 -17.59
N LEU A 36 -15.22 3.17 -16.50
CA LEU A 36 -16.45 3.92 -16.30
C LEU A 36 -16.22 5.44 -16.42
N PRO A 37 -17.24 6.22 -16.79
CA PRO A 37 -17.19 7.68 -16.66
C PRO A 37 -16.69 8.06 -15.27
N PHE A 38 -15.79 9.03 -15.19
CA PHE A 38 -15.04 9.32 -13.95
C PHE A 38 -15.96 9.59 -12.75
N SER A 39 -17.03 10.36 -12.96
CA SER A 39 -18.00 10.68 -11.90
C SER A 39 -18.75 9.44 -11.41
N ASP A 40 -19.11 8.53 -12.32
CA ASP A 40 -19.83 7.30 -11.96
C ASP A 40 -18.93 6.34 -11.17
N LEU A 41 -17.67 6.21 -11.58
CA LEU A 41 -16.66 5.42 -10.85
C LEU A 41 -16.47 5.95 -9.42
N LEU A 42 -16.31 7.26 -9.26
CA LEU A 42 -16.13 7.88 -7.94
C LEU A 42 -17.39 7.74 -7.07
N PHE A 43 -18.57 7.92 -7.65
CA PHE A 43 -19.82 7.72 -6.92
C PHE A 43 -19.98 6.30 -6.41
N GLN A 44 -19.66 5.29 -7.23
CA GLN A 44 -19.68 3.89 -6.82
C GLN A 44 -18.66 3.60 -5.71
N ALA A 45 -17.42 4.04 -5.89
CA ALA A 45 -16.36 3.84 -4.91
C ALA A 45 -16.71 4.50 -3.56
N GLN A 46 -17.24 5.73 -3.57
CA GLN A 46 -17.63 6.44 -2.36
C GLN A 46 -18.85 5.77 -1.70
N SER A 47 -19.79 5.26 -2.48
CA SER A 47 -20.96 4.52 -1.97
C SER A 47 -20.53 3.24 -1.26
N VAL A 48 -19.57 2.50 -1.82
CA VAL A 48 -18.95 1.33 -1.16
C VAL A 48 -18.21 1.75 0.10
N HIS A 49 -17.36 2.78 0.03
CA HIS A 49 -16.61 3.27 1.18
C HIS A 49 -17.50 3.56 2.39
N ARG A 50 -18.61 4.30 2.19
CA ARG A 50 -19.54 4.70 3.27
C ARG A 50 -20.32 3.55 3.90
N ARG A 51 -20.36 2.38 3.28
CA ARG A 51 -20.98 1.18 3.86
C ARG A 51 -20.07 0.45 4.83
N TYR A 52 -18.76 0.55 4.64
CA TYR A 52 -17.78 -0.22 5.41
C TYR A 52 -16.99 0.61 6.42
N PHE A 53 -16.91 1.92 6.19
CA PHE A 53 -16.13 2.83 7.02
C PHE A 53 -16.93 4.06 7.44
N LYS A 54 -16.57 4.61 8.59
CA LYS A 54 -17.05 5.93 8.97
C LYS A 54 -16.55 6.94 7.93
N SER A 55 -17.50 7.66 7.33
CA SER A 55 -17.18 8.66 6.31
C SER A 55 -16.33 9.78 6.89
N ASN A 56 -15.51 10.38 6.03
CA ASN A 56 -14.65 11.51 6.37
C ASN A 56 -13.66 11.22 7.51
N THR A 57 -13.18 9.98 7.60
CA THR A 57 -12.11 9.60 8.53
C THR A 57 -10.92 9.02 7.78
N VAL A 58 -9.71 9.28 8.28
CA VAL A 58 -8.45 8.77 7.73
C VAL A 58 -7.57 8.20 8.84
N GLN A 59 -7.08 6.97 8.63
CA GLN A 59 -6.12 6.34 9.54
C GLN A 59 -4.73 6.90 9.30
N LEU A 60 -4.04 7.30 10.37
CA LEU A 60 -2.65 7.74 10.34
C LEU A 60 -1.70 6.59 10.70
N SER A 61 -0.71 6.36 9.84
CA SER A 61 0.38 5.42 10.09
C SER A 61 1.71 6.12 9.92
N THR A 62 2.67 5.86 10.81
CA THR A 62 4.05 6.35 10.65
C THR A 62 4.95 5.21 10.23
N LEU A 63 5.94 5.49 9.38
CA LEU A 63 6.89 4.51 8.87
C LEU A 63 8.32 4.92 9.23
N LEU A 64 9.05 4.01 9.87
CA LEU A 64 10.46 4.18 10.19
C LEU A 64 11.31 3.16 9.42
N ASN A 65 12.36 3.64 8.76
CA ASN A 65 13.39 2.78 8.17
C ASN A 65 14.37 2.34 9.27
N ILE A 66 14.20 1.13 9.79
CA ILE A 66 15.04 0.59 10.88
C ILE A 66 16.40 0.08 10.38
N LYS A 67 16.53 -0.18 9.06
CA LYS A 67 17.80 -0.56 8.43
C LYS A 67 17.79 -0.17 6.95
N ALA A 68 18.48 0.90 6.60
CA ALA A 68 18.54 1.43 5.25
C ALA A 68 19.63 0.75 4.40
N GLY A 69 19.36 0.65 3.09
CA GLY A 69 20.33 0.32 2.04
C GLY A 69 20.95 -1.08 2.12
N GLY A 70 21.69 -1.43 1.09
CA GLY A 70 22.41 -2.71 1.01
C GLY A 70 21.50 -3.93 0.81
N CYS A 71 20.28 -3.75 0.29
CA CYS A 71 19.39 -4.85 -0.07
C CYS A 71 19.95 -5.60 -1.30
N PRO A 72 20.03 -6.95 -1.29
CA PRO A 72 20.56 -7.70 -2.43
C PRO A 72 19.57 -7.84 -3.60
N GLU A 73 18.31 -7.44 -3.41
CA GLU A 73 17.27 -7.48 -4.43
C GLU A 73 17.47 -6.39 -5.50
N ASP A 74 16.94 -6.64 -6.69
CA ASP A 74 17.07 -5.75 -7.87
C ASP A 74 15.77 -5.01 -8.23
N CYS A 75 14.88 -4.77 -7.27
CA CYS A 75 13.65 -4.04 -7.53
C CYS A 75 13.95 -2.70 -8.24
N ALA A 76 13.53 -2.56 -9.51
CA ALA A 76 13.92 -1.48 -10.42
C ALA A 76 13.55 -0.07 -9.92
N TYR A 77 12.62 0.04 -9.00
CA TYR A 77 12.18 1.30 -8.37
C TYR A 77 12.90 1.62 -7.06
N CYS A 78 13.65 0.65 -6.47
CA CYS A 78 14.05 0.74 -5.06
C CYS A 78 15.47 1.31 -4.88
N PRO A 79 15.62 2.50 -4.27
CA PRO A 79 16.94 3.07 -4.04
C PRO A 79 17.75 2.36 -2.96
N GLN A 80 17.16 1.43 -2.21
CA GLN A 80 17.85 0.65 -1.17
C GLN A 80 18.59 -0.57 -1.72
N SER A 81 18.44 -0.88 -3.02
CA SER A 81 19.15 -1.97 -3.68
C SER A 81 20.65 -1.72 -3.69
N ALA A 82 21.44 -2.72 -3.34
CA ALA A 82 22.91 -2.69 -3.46
C ALA A 82 23.40 -2.74 -4.93
N ARG A 83 22.49 -2.98 -5.87
CA ARG A 83 22.78 -3.11 -7.31
C ARG A 83 22.78 -1.76 -8.04
N TYR A 84 22.29 -0.69 -7.37
CA TYR A 84 22.10 0.62 -8.00
C TYR A 84 22.95 1.70 -7.34
N GLY A 85 23.44 2.64 -8.15
CA GLY A 85 24.27 3.75 -7.71
C GLY A 85 23.46 4.93 -7.17
N THR A 86 22.66 4.71 -6.11
CA THR A 86 21.82 5.73 -5.50
C THR A 86 22.51 6.45 -4.33
N SER A 87 21.91 7.52 -3.84
CA SER A 87 22.39 8.24 -2.65
C SER A 87 22.19 7.46 -1.34
N VAL A 88 21.34 6.42 -1.34
CA VAL A 88 21.02 5.64 -0.14
C VAL A 88 22.16 4.69 0.20
N LYS A 89 22.85 4.95 1.31
CA LYS A 89 23.96 4.12 1.79
C LYS A 89 23.46 3.02 2.73
N ALA A 90 24.18 1.89 2.71
CA ALA A 90 23.92 0.82 3.68
C ALA A 90 24.21 1.31 5.11
N ALA A 91 23.24 1.15 5.99
CA ALA A 91 23.33 1.52 7.40
C ALA A 91 23.19 0.30 8.29
N ARG A 92 23.72 0.40 9.50
CA ARG A 92 23.45 -0.57 10.56
C ARG A 92 22.00 -0.46 11.02
N MET A 93 21.44 -1.55 11.51
CA MET A 93 20.12 -1.54 12.11
C MET A 93 20.08 -0.65 13.36
N LEU A 94 19.00 0.12 13.49
CA LEU A 94 18.76 0.99 14.65
C LEU A 94 18.70 0.18 15.96
N GLY A 95 18.97 0.84 17.07
CA GLY A 95 18.74 0.27 18.40
C GLY A 95 17.26 0.32 18.80
N VAL A 96 16.82 -0.59 19.67
CA VAL A 96 15.44 -0.66 20.17
C VAL A 96 15.00 0.65 20.80
N GLY A 97 15.88 1.32 21.58
CA GLY A 97 15.57 2.62 22.19
C GLY A 97 15.19 3.70 21.18
N ILE A 98 15.94 3.82 20.06
CA ILE A 98 15.66 4.78 18.98
C ILE A 98 14.29 4.51 18.35
N VAL A 99 13.98 3.22 18.11
CA VAL A 99 12.69 2.81 17.53
C VAL A 99 11.54 3.11 18.49
N THR A 100 11.73 2.87 19.78
CA THR A 100 10.72 3.16 20.82
C THR A 100 10.43 4.66 20.90
N GLU A 101 11.49 5.48 20.96
CA GLU A 101 11.37 6.95 21.00
C GLU A 101 10.64 7.50 19.75
N ALA A 102 10.96 6.97 18.56
CA ALA A 102 10.27 7.34 17.33
C ALA A 102 8.79 6.94 17.36
N ALA A 103 8.46 5.76 17.91
CA ALA A 103 7.09 5.29 18.04
C ALA A 103 6.29 6.13 19.06
N GLU A 104 6.91 6.52 20.18
CA GLU A 104 6.29 7.45 21.15
C GLU A 104 5.99 8.81 20.51
N LYS A 105 6.93 9.36 19.74
CA LYS A 105 6.72 10.59 18.98
C LYS A 105 5.53 10.44 18.03
N ALA A 106 5.51 9.38 17.23
CA ALA A 106 4.43 9.10 16.27
C ALA A 106 3.06 9.01 16.98
N LYS A 107 3.00 8.33 18.14
CA LYS A 107 1.78 8.26 18.95
C LYS A 107 1.31 9.64 19.44
N ARG A 108 2.23 10.47 19.95
CA ARG A 108 1.89 11.85 20.36
C ARG A 108 1.37 12.71 19.21
N GLU A 109 1.83 12.43 17.99
CA GLU A 109 1.40 13.13 16.78
C GLU A 109 0.08 12.59 16.19
N GLY A 110 -0.50 11.55 16.79
CA GLY A 110 -1.81 10.99 16.44
C GLY A 110 -1.76 9.74 15.56
N ALA A 111 -0.59 9.14 15.29
CA ALA A 111 -0.53 7.87 14.58
C ALA A 111 -1.15 6.75 15.42
N THR A 112 -1.96 5.91 14.78
CA THR A 112 -2.54 4.71 15.39
C THR A 112 -1.78 3.44 15.03
N ARG A 113 -0.94 3.51 13.97
CA ARG A 113 -0.07 2.41 13.52
C ARG A 113 1.35 2.88 13.32
N PHE A 114 2.30 2.07 13.78
CA PHE A 114 3.73 2.28 13.57
C PHE A 114 4.31 1.16 12.71
N CYS A 115 4.87 1.53 11.56
CA CYS A 115 5.45 0.61 10.59
C CYS A 115 6.98 0.65 10.66
N MET A 116 7.62 -0.51 10.62
CA MET A 116 9.07 -0.68 10.64
C MET A 116 9.52 -1.34 9.34
N GLY A 117 10.38 -0.69 8.56
CA GLY A 117 10.90 -1.21 7.31
C GLY A 117 12.40 -1.49 7.38
N ALA A 118 12.86 -2.60 6.79
CA ALA A 118 14.28 -2.92 6.66
C ALA A 118 14.62 -3.39 5.25
N ALA A 119 15.79 -2.95 4.74
CA ALA A 119 16.27 -3.29 3.42
C ALA A 119 16.93 -4.67 3.40
N TRP A 120 16.11 -5.72 3.36
CA TRP A 120 16.53 -7.13 3.29
C TRP A 120 15.82 -7.91 2.19
N ARG A 121 16.45 -9.02 1.78
CA ARG A 121 15.75 -10.11 1.09
C ARG A 121 14.88 -10.90 2.08
N SER A 122 15.45 -11.22 3.24
CA SER A 122 14.84 -11.89 4.39
C SER A 122 15.68 -11.56 5.63
N PRO A 123 15.11 -11.42 6.82
CA PRO A 123 15.88 -11.18 8.03
C PRO A 123 16.76 -12.40 8.37
N ARG A 124 18.00 -12.16 8.80
CA ARG A 124 18.84 -13.18 9.42
C ARG A 124 18.39 -13.42 10.85
N ARG A 125 18.80 -14.52 11.45
CA ARG A 125 18.40 -14.90 12.82
C ARG A 125 18.67 -13.78 13.84
N ASP A 126 19.90 -13.31 13.91
CA ASP A 126 20.33 -12.28 14.89
C ASP A 126 19.61 -10.93 14.65
N ASP A 127 19.34 -10.59 13.37
CA ASP A 127 18.59 -9.40 13.00
C ASP A 127 17.13 -9.55 13.41
N LEU A 128 16.54 -10.73 13.22
CA LEU A 128 15.16 -11.01 13.60
C LEU A 128 14.96 -10.88 15.11
N GLU A 129 15.83 -11.44 15.94
CA GLU A 129 15.76 -11.35 17.40
C GLU A 129 15.63 -9.88 17.86
N ARG A 130 16.45 -9.00 17.30
CA ARG A 130 16.36 -7.55 17.58
C ARG A 130 15.07 -6.91 17.08
N VAL A 131 14.53 -7.36 15.95
CA VAL A 131 13.24 -6.87 15.44
C VAL A 131 12.10 -7.33 16.35
N LEU A 132 12.15 -8.55 16.90
CA LEU A 132 11.14 -9.03 17.86
C LEU A 132 11.10 -8.14 19.12
N GLU A 133 12.27 -7.71 19.62
CA GLU A 133 12.34 -6.76 20.73
C GLU A 133 11.72 -5.39 20.35
N MET A 134 11.99 -4.88 19.13
CA MET A 134 11.39 -3.63 18.63
C MET A 134 9.87 -3.74 18.53
N VAL A 135 9.36 -4.84 17.94
CA VAL A 135 7.91 -5.09 17.82
C VAL A 135 7.25 -5.09 19.19
N SER A 136 7.83 -5.83 20.16
CA SER A 136 7.32 -5.90 21.52
C SER A 136 7.34 -4.54 22.23
N ALA A 137 8.39 -3.75 22.01
CA ALA A 137 8.50 -2.41 22.58
C ALA A 137 7.43 -1.46 22.04
N VAL A 138 7.23 -1.43 20.72
CA VAL A 138 6.20 -0.60 20.07
C VAL A 138 4.80 -1.07 20.47
N LYS A 139 4.57 -2.38 20.57
CA LYS A 139 3.28 -2.94 21.00
C LYS A 139 2.89 -2.51 22.42
N ARG A 140 3.84 -2.45 23.34
CA ARG A 140 3.61 -1.95 24.72
C ARG A 140 3.15 -0.49 24.76
N LEU A 141 3.45 0.32 23.74
CA LEU A 141 2.96 1.68 23.64
C LEU A 141 1.47 1.75 23.24
N GLY A 142 0.83 0.62 22.90
CA GLY A 142 -0.57 0.56 22.47
C GLY A 142 -0.80 0.95 21.02
N LEU A 143 0.24 0.97 20.18
CA LEU A 143 0.13 1.16 18.74
C LEU A 143 -0.15 -0.17 18.03
N GLU A 144 -0.86 -0.14 16.91
CA GLU A 144 -0.80 -1.23 15.95
C GLU A 144 0.62 -1.29 15.37
N THR A 145 1.17 -2.50 15.28
CA THR A 145 2.51 -2.74 14.75
C THR A 145 2.45 -3.27 13.33
N CYS A 146 3.32 -2.78 12.46
CA CYS A 146 3.47 -3.26 11.10
C CYS A 146 4.96 -3.40 10.76
N ALA A 147 5.34 -4.42 9.99
CA ALA A 147 6.72 -4.60 9.56
C ALA A 147 6.83 -4.95 8.07
N THR A 148 7.94 -4.50 7.44
CA THR A 148 8.34 -4.80 6.05
C THR A 148 9.79 -5.26 6.09
N LEU A 149 10.02 -6.57 6.14
CA LEU A 149 11.35 -7.16 6.38
C LEU A 149 11.83 -8.05 5.21
N GLY A 150 11.16 -7.97 4.06
CA GLY A 150 11.40 -8.88 2.95
C GLY A 150 10.57 -10.16 3.03
N MET A 151 11.11 -11.29 2.54
CA MET A 151 10.42 -12.58 2.60
C MET A 151 10.53 -13.18 4.00
N LEU A 152 9.51 -13.96 4.39
CA LEU A 152 9.50 -14.69 5.66
C LEU A 152 9.34 -16.20 5.43
N THR A 153 10.00 -16.98 6.26
CA THR A 153 9.64 -18.39 6.49
C THR A 153 8.41 -18.47 7.41
N ALA A 154 7.83 -19.67 7.56
CA ALA A 154 6.73 -19.89 8.48
C ALA A 154 7.15 -19.58 9.93
N GLU A 155 8.30 -20.08 10.35
CA GLU A 155 8.85 -19.90 11.69
C GLU A 155 9.13 -18.41 12.00
N GLN A 156 9.62 -17.65 11.01
CA GLN A 156 9.84 -16.21 11.17
C GLN A 156 8.52 -15.45 11.34
N ALA A 157 7.48 -15.86 10.60
CA ALA A 157 6.16 -15.27 10.70
C ALA A 157 5.53 -15.56 12.08
N GLU A 158 5.63 -16.79 12.57
CA GLU A 158 5.16 -17.19 13.91
C GLU A 158 5.88 -16.38 15.01
N ALA A 159 7.21 -16.30 14.95
CA ALA A 159 7.98 -15.52 15.93
C ALA A 159 7.58 -14.03 15.95
N LEU A 160 7.35 -13.42 14.79
CA LEU A 160 6.87 -12.04 14.70
C LEU A 160 5.48 -11.87 15.31
N LYS A 161 4.58 -12.83 15.06
CA LYS A 161 3.24 -12.85 15.67
C LYS A 161 3.30 -12.95 17.19
N ASP A 162 4.12 -13.84 17.70
CA ASP A 162 4.32 -14.05 19.14
C ASP A 162 4.90 -12.80 19.83
N ALA A 163 5.76 -12.06 19.13
CA ALA A 163 6.26 -10.76 19.60
C ALA A 163 5.21 -9.64 19.60
N GLY A 164 4.03 -9.88 19.03
CA GLY A 164 2.91 -8.95 18.99
C GLY A 164 2.77 -8.16 17.68
N LEU A 165 3.33 -8.65 16.55
CA LEU A 165 3.15 -8.01 15.26
C LEU A 165 1.70 -8.17 14.77
N ASP A 166 1.04 -7.05 14.48
CA ASP A 166 -0.34 -7.04 14.01
C ASP A 166 -0.43 -7.21 12.49
N TYR A 167 0.44 -6.51 11.74
CA TYR A 167 0.43 -6.47 10.28
C TYR A 167 1.81 -6.80 9.70
N TYR A 168 1.82 -7.51 8.60
CA TYR A 168 3.01 -7.64 7.77
C TYR A 168 2.79 -7.01 6.40
N ASN A 169 3.66 -6.08 6.01
CA ASN A 169 3.63 -5.47 4.68
C ASN A 169 4.52 -6.24 3.71
N HIS A 170 3.93 -6.75 2.65
CA HIS A 170 4.64 -7.43 1.57
C HIS A 170 3.90 -7.23 0.25
N ASN A 171 4.22 -6.14 -0.44
CA ASN A 171 3.53 -5.74 -1.67
C ASN A 171 3.78 -6.73 -2.81
N LEU A 172 2.79 -6.93 -3.66
CA LEU A 172 2.95 -7.61 -4.95
C LEU A 172 3.57 -6.70 -6.01
N ASP A 173 3.52 -5.40 -5.78
CA ASP A 173 4.07 -4.30 -6.56
C ASP A 173 3.35 -4.08 -7.90
N THR A 174 3.12 -5.11 -8.71
CA THR A 174 2.47 -5.04 -10.02
C THR A 174 1.76 -6.36 -10.37
N SER A 175 1.30 -6.54 -11.62
CA SER A 175 0.69 -7.80 -12.09
C SER A 175 1.70 -8.96 -12.14
N PRO A 176 1.22 -10.21 -12.10
CA PRO A 176 2.09 -11.38 -12.31
C PRO A 176 2.85 -11.32 -13.64
N ALA A 177 2.20 -10.83 -14.71
CA ALA A 177 2.78 -10.76 -16.05
C ALA A 177 3.87 -9.68 -16.17
N TYR A 178 3.69 -8.53 -15.50
CA TYR A 178 4.65 -7.43 -15.56
C TYR A 178 5.77 -7.54 -14.52
N TYR A 179 5.58 -8.30 -13.45
CA TYR A 179 6.52 -8.45 -12.34
C TYR A 179 7.96 -8.81 -12.77
N PRO A 180 8.20 -9.74 -13.72
CA PRO A 180 9.57 -10.09 -14.14
C PRO A 180 10.34 -8.96 -14.82
N ARG A 181 9.66 -7.90 -15.28
CA ARG A 181 10.30 -6.69 -15.83
C ARG A 181 10.83 -5.76 -14.75
N ILE A 182 10.33 -5.91 -13.53
CA ILE A 182 10.62 -5.00 -12.40
C ILE A 182 11.56 -5.66 -11.40
N ILE A 183 11.46 -6.98 -11.18
CA ILE A 183 12.24 -7.72 -10.19
C ILE A 183 12.60 -9.07 -10.78
N THR A 184 13.89 -9.40 -10.79
CA THR A 184 14.39 -10.69 -11.31
C THR A 184 15.00 -11.58 -10.23
N THR A 185 15.36 -11.03 -9.07
CA THR A 185 16.04 -11.75 -7.98
C THR A 185 15.10 -12.62 -7.14
N ARG A 186 13.79 -12.46 -7.29
CA ARG A 186 12.74 -13.28 -6.67
C ARG A 186 11.52 -13.35 -7.55
N THR A 187 10.74 -14.41 -7.40
CA THR A 187 9.54 -14.63 -8.21
C THR A 187 8.31 -13.99 -7.58
N TYR A 188 7.25 -13.85 -8.37
CA TYR A 188 5.93 -13.45 -7.87
C TYR A 188 5.37 -14.45 -6.86
N GLU A 189 5.62 -15.75 -7.10
CA GLU A 189 5.21 -16.83 -6.20
C GLU A 189 5.94 -16.77 -4.83
N ASP A 190 7.19 -16.29 -4.78
CA ASP A 190 7.89 -16.03 -3.50
C ASP A 190 7.15 -14.98 -2.66
N ARG A 191 6.56 -13.96 -3.33
CA ARG A 191 5.72 -12.96 -2.66
C ARG A 191 4.45 -13.59 -2.10
N LEU A 192 3.73 -14.34 -2.93
CA LEU A 192 2.50 -15.02 -2.49
C LEU A 192 2.76 -16.03 -1.37
N ARG A 193 3.88 -16.75 -1.42
CA ARG A 193 4.27 -17.68 -0.35
C ARG A 193 4.49 -16.96 0.97
N THR A 194 5.14 -15.81 0.95
CA THR A 194 5.32 -14.99 2.17
C THR A 194 3.96 -14.55 2.73
N LEU A 195 3.01 -14.11 1.88
CA LEU A 195 1.67 -13.75 2.34
C LEU A 195 0.92 -14.94 2.97
N ARG A 196 1.11 -16.15 2.42
CA ARG A 196 0.53 -17.38 3.03
C ARG A 196 1.12 -17.67 4.41
N HIS A 197 2.44 -17.54 4.60
CA HIS A 197 3.07 -17.71 5.92
C HIS A 197 2.55 -16.67 6.93
N VAL A 198 2.39 -15.42 6.51
CA VAL A 198 1.84 -14.34 7.34
C VAL A 198 0.41 -14.66 7.78
N ARG A 199 -0.45 -15.13 6.86
CA ARG A 199 -1.83 -15.53 7.17
C ARG A 199 -1.88 -16.74 8.10
N ALA A 200 -1.08 -17.77 7.82
CA ALA A 200 -1.01 -18.98 8.64
C ALA A 200 -0.60 -18.67 10.09
N ALA A 201 0.28 -17.69 10.30
CA ALA A 201 0.67 -17.21 11.62
C ALA A 201 -0.41 -16.31 12.29
N GLY A 202 -1.54 -16.04 11.65
CA GLY A 202 -2.63 -15.23 12.20
C GLY A 202 -2.35 -13.72 12.23
N MET A 203 -1.44 -13.23 11.38
CA MET A 203 -1.21 -11.81 11.19
C MET A 203 -2.11 -11.25 10.07
N ARG A 204 -2.40 -9.96 10.17
CA ARG A 204 -3.07 -9.21 9.11
C ARG A 204 -2.09 -8.87 7.99
N VAL A 205 -2.60 -8.81 6.75
CA VAL A 205 -1.80 -8.51 5.56
C VAL A 205 -1.95 -7.04 5.17
N CYS A 206 -0.81 -6.39 4.92
CA CYS A 206 -0.73 -5.13 4.20
C CYS A 206 -0.07 -5.42 2.85
N CYS A 207 -0.82 -5.35 1.75
CA CYS A 207 -0.31 -5.70 0.44
C CYS A 207 -0.98 -4.88 -0.66
N GLY A 208 -0.19 -4.27 -1.52
CA GLY A 208 -0.64 -3.43 -2.62
C GLY A 208 0.39 -3.35 -3.74
N GLY A 209 0.42 -2.20 -4.43
CA GLY A 209 1.29 -2.03 -5.59
C GLY A 209 1.75 -0.60 -5.84
N ILE A 210 2.44 -0.44 -6.96
CA ILE A 210 3.05 0.81 -7.41
C ILE A 210 2.53 1.11 -8.82
N ILE A 211 2.12 2.36 -9.05
CA ILE A 211 1.66 2.88 -10.32
C ILE A 211 2.75 3.78 -10.90
N GLY A 212 2.94 3.72 -12.22
CA GLY A 212 3.90 4.55 -12.95
C GLY A 212 5.23 3.87 -13.20
N MET A 213 5.30 2.54 -13.11
CA MET A 213 6.49 1.75 -13.46
C MET A 213 6.55 1.38 -14.95
N GLY A 214 5.59 1.86 -15.78
CA GLY A 214 5.44 1.51 -17.20
C GLY A 214 4.46 0.36 -17.44
N GLU A 215 3.74 -0.06 -16.41
CA GLU A 215 2.67 -1.05 -16.45
C GLU A 215 1.44 -0.51 -17.21
N SER A 216 0.71 -1.40 -17.87
CA SER A 216 -0.53 -1.07 -18.57
C SER A 216 -1.73 -0.98 -17.60
N LEU A 217 -2.88 -0.48 -18.12
CA LEU A 217 -4.17 -0.54 -17.42
C LEU A 217 -4.51 -1.99 -17.06
N HIS A 218 -4.29 -2.93 -17.98
CA HIS A 218 -4.51 -4.36 -17.74
C HIS A 218 -3.68 -4.86 -16.55
N ASP A 219 -2.41 -4.45 -16.45
CA ASP A 219 -1.54 -4.85 -15.35
C ASP A 219 -2.05 -4.31 -14.00
N ARG A 220 -2.53 -3.06 -13.94
CA ARG A 220 -3.11 -2.47 -12.72
C ARG A 220 -4.37 -3.22 -12.28
N CYS A 221 -5.24 -3.54 -13.23
CA CYS A 221 -6.43 -4.36 -12.97
C CYS A 221 -6.06 -5.76 -12.50
N ALA A 222 -5.11 -6.43 -13.18
CA ALA A 222 -4.67 -7.78 -12.82
C ALA A 222 -4.01 -7.83 -11.43
N LEU A 223 -3.23 -6.81 -11.04
CA LEU A 223 -2.72 -6.69 -9.69
C LEU A 223 -3.85 -6.63 -8.65
N LEU A 224 -4.82 -5.74 -8.84
CA LEU A 224 -5.92 -5.58 -7.89
C LEU A 224 -6.81 -6.82 -7.82
N MET A 225 -7.05 -7.48 -8.95
CA MET A 225 -7.81 -8.74 -8.98
C MET A 225 -7.05 -9.87 -8.31
N THR A 226 -5.72 -9.92 -8.42
CA THR A 226 -4.91 -10.86 -7.66
C THR A 226 -5.09 -10.67 -6.15
N LEU A 227 -5.10 -9.42 -5.68
CA LEU A 227 -5.31 -9.10 -4.26
C LEU A 227 -6.74 -9.42 -3.81
N ALA A 228 -7.74 -9.04 -4.61
CA ALA A 228 -9.15 -9.26 -4.31
C ALA A 228 -9.57 -10.74 -4.37
N ASN A 229 -8.83 -11.57 -5.07
CA ASN A 229 -9.07 -13.01 -5.18
C ASN A 229 -8.22 -13.86 -4.20
N LEU A 230 -7.45 -13.23 -3.31
CA LEU A 230 -6.85 -13.96 -2.19
C LEU A 230 -7.95 -14.57 -1.31
N PRO A 231 -7.68 -15.68 -0.61
CA PRO A 231 -8.66 -16.31 0.29
C PRO A 231 -9.28 -15.34 1.31
N GLU A 232 -8.50 -14.36 1.75
CA GLU A 232 -8.93 -13.22 2.54
C GLU A 232 -8.34 -11.96 1.93
N HIS A 233 -9.16 -10.91 1.77
CA HIS A 233 -8.65 -9.62 1.30
C HIS A 233 -7.57 -9.11 2.26
N PRO A 234 -6.51 -8.44 1.75
CA PRO A 234 -5.59 -7.71 2.61
C PRO A 234 -6.36 -6.67 3.43
N GLU A 235 -6.11 -6.58 4.72
CA GLU A 235 -6.74 -5.56 5.57
C GLU A 235 -6.26 -4.14 5.24
N SER A 236 -5.09 -4.03 4.60
CA SER A 236 -4.56 -2.75 4.12
C SER A 236 -3.97 -2.90 2.73
N VAL A 237 -4.40 -2.03 1.81
CA VAL A 237 -3.98 -2.02 0.41
C VAL A 237 -3.30 -0.68 0.09
N PRO A 238 -1.97 -0.58 0.22
CA PRO A 238 -1.24 0.61 -0.17
C PRO A 238 -1.18 0.73 -1.70
N ILE A 239 -1.63 1.87 -2.20
CA ILE A 239 -1.44 2.29 -3.58
C ILE A 239 -0.37 3.38 -3.58
N ASN A 240 0.76 3.08 -4.21
CA ASN A 240 1.91 3.96 -4.30
C ASN A 240 1.97 4.58 -5.69
N LEU A 241 2.28 5.85 -5.78
CA LEU A 241 2.79 6.44 -7.01
C LEU A 241 4.32 6.29 -7.01
N LEU A 242 4.89 5.88 -8.14
CA LEU A 242 6.34 5.72 -8.27
C LEU A 242 7.05 7.03 -7.89
N VAL A 243 7.92 6.94 -6.89
CA VAL A 243 8.88 8.00 -6.59
C VAL A 243 10.15 7.73 -7.41
N ARG A 244 10.41 8.58 -8.39
CA ARG A 244 11.57 8.45 -9.28
C ARG A 244 12.83 8.87 -8.53
N VAL A 245 13.74 7.93 -8.34
CA VAL A 245 15.01 8.18 -7.64
C VAL A 245 16.15 8.00 -8.63
N GLU A 246 16.98 9.02 -8.76
CA GLU A 246 18.17 8.99 -9.61
C GLU A 246 19.08 7.81 -9.25
N GLY A 247 19.63 7.16 -10.25
CA GLY A 247 20.46 5.97 -10.09
C GLY A 247 19.70 4.65 -10.03
N THR A 248 18.35 4.67 -9.97
CA THR A 248 17.52 3.47 -10.16
C THR A 248 17.11 3.30 -11.63
N PRO A 249 16.84 2.07 -12.11
CA PRO A 249 16.37 1.85 -13.48
C PRO A 249 15.12 2.64 -13.86
N LEU A 250 14.21 2.88 -12.90
CA LEU A 250 12.98 3.65 -13.11
C LEU A 250 13.10 5.13 -12.71
N GLY A 251 14.32 5.63 -12.49
CA GLY A 251 14.55 7.03 -12.11
C GLY A 251 14.12 8.07 -13.16
N ALA A 252 14.01 7.67 -14.44
CA ALA A 252 13.53 8.49 -15.55
C ALA A 252 12.19 8.01 -16.14
N ALA A 253 11.43 7.18 -15.42
CA ALA A 253 10.13 6.70 -15.88
C ALA A 253 9.14 7.85 -16.12
N GLU A 254 8.22 7.66 -17.07
CA GLU A 254 7.16 8.62 -17.34
C GLU A 254 6.22 8.77 -16.14
N ILE A 255 5.70 9.99 -15.96
CA ILE A 255 4.69 10.25 -14.93
C ILE A 255 3.35 9.82 -15.51
N PRO A 256 2.61 8.92 -14.86
CA PRO A 256 1.27 8.56 -15.33
C PRO A 256 0.30 9.73 -15.19
N ASP A 257 -0.78 9.70 -15.97
CA ASP A 257 -1.88 10.64 -15.80
C ASP A 257 -2.39 10.59 -14.35
N PRO A 258 -2.52 11.74 -13.65
CA PRO A 258 -3.00 11.79 -12.27
C PRO A 258 -4.33 11.07 -12.03
N PHE A 259 -5.22 11.05 -13.02
CA PHE A 259 -6.50 10.34 -12.92
C PHE A 259 -6.35 8.82 -12.83
N GLU A 260 -5.24 8.26 -13.33
CA GLU A 260 -4.95 6.82 -13.20
C GLU A 260 -4.80 6.40 -11.73
N MET A 261 -4.19 7.26 -10.90
CA MET A 261 -4.10 7.04 -9.46
C MET A 261 -5.48 6.99 -8.80
N VAL A 262 -6.33 7.94 -9.13
CA VAL A 262 -7.70 8.03 -8.59
C VAL A 262 -8.53 6.82 -9.01
N ARG A 263 -8.48 6.42 -10.28
CA ARG A 263 -9.17 5.24 -10.82
C ARG A 263 -8.71 3.95 -10.15
N THR A 264 -7.40 3.81 -9.92
CA THR A 264 -6.85 2.63 -9.24
C THR A 264 -7.32 2.53 -7.79
N ILE A 265 -7.36 3.66 -7.06
CA ILE A 265 -7.91 3.72 -5.70
C ILE A 265 -9.40 3.37 -5.69
N ALA A 266 -10.17 3.90 -6.64
CA ALA A 266 -11.60 3.61 -6.76
C ALA A 266 -11.85 2.11 -7.02
N LEU A 267 -11.11 1.51 -7.95
CA LEU A 267 -11.21 0.07 -8.22
C LEU A 267 -10.81 -0.76 -6.99
N ALA A 268 -9.72 -0.38 -6.29
CA ALA A 268 -9.30 -1.05 -5.06
C ALA A 268 -10.39 -1.00 -3.98
N ARG A 269 -11.07 0.15 -3.81
CA ARG A 269 -12.19 0.30 -2.88
C ARG A 269 -13.39 -0.56 -3.26
N ILE A 270 -13.73 -0.62 -4.54
CA ILE A 270 -14.87 -1.41 -5.02
C ILE A 270 -14.60 -2.91 -4.87
N SER A 271 -13.42 -3.37 -5.24
CA SER A 271 -13.08 -4.80 -5.24
C SER A 271 -12.74 -5.34 -3.85
N MET A 272 -12.22 -4.50 -2.95
CA MET A 272 -11.83 -4.88 -1.57
C MET A 272 -12.51 -3.93 -0.57
N PRO A 273 -13.83 -4.04 -0.39
CA PRO A 273 -14.65 -3.02 0.27
C PRO A 273 -14.33 -2.81 1.75
N ALA A 274 -13.84 -3.84 2.46
CA ALA A 274 -13.51 -3.78 3.89
C ALA A 274 -12.02 -3.45 4.15
N SER A 275 -11.19 -3.31 3.12
CA SER A 275 -9.77 -3.00 3.26
C SER A 275 -9.53 -1.51 3.52
N TYR A 276 -8.53 -1.18 4.34
CA TYR A 276 -7.97 0.18 4.33
C TYR A 276 -7.23 0.40 3.01
N VAL A 277 -7.74 1.28 2.14
CA VAL A 277 -7.03 1.71 0.94
C VAL A 277 -6.11 2.87 1.33
N ARG A 278 -4.80 2.64 1.24
CA ARG A 278 -3.82 3.62 1.67
C ARG A 278 -3.28 4.41 0.50
N LEU A 279 -3.45 5.74 0.55
CA LEU A 279 -2.69 6.66 -0.28
C LEU A 279 -1.27 6.74 0.32
N SER A 280 -0.31 6.09 -0.36
CA SER A 280 0.98 5.75 0.20
C SER A 280 2.12 6.62 -0.37
N ALA A 281 3.19 6.05 -0.94
CA ALA A 281 4.30 6.83 -1.49
C ALA A 281 3.88 7.71 -2.67
N GLY A 282 4.66 8.78 -2.92
CA GLY A 282 4.45 9.73 -4.01
C GLY A 282 3.55 10.92 -3.68
N ARG A 283 3.01 11.01 -2.46
CA ARG A 283 2.11 12.11 -2.04
C ARG A 283 2.74 13.50 -2.14
N SER A 284 4.05 13.62 -1.95
CA SER A 284 4.77 14.90 -2.08
C SER A 284 4.76 15.48 -3.49
N SER A 285 4.51 14.65 -4.52
CA SER A 285 4.34 15.08 -5.90
C SER A 285 2.89 15.28 -6.33
N MET A 286 1.91 15.05 -5.45
CA MET A 286 0.48 15.21 -5.71
C MET A 286 0.01 16.57 -5.21
N SER A 287 -0.84 17.26 -6.01
CA SER A 287 -1.55 18.44 -5.53
C SER A 287 -2.58 18.09 -4.44
N ASP A 288 -3.02 19.08 -3.66
CA ASP A 288 -4.08 18.91 -2.67
C ASP A 288 -5.38 18.41 -3.32
N GLU A 289 -5.70 18.90 -4.52
CA GLU A 289 -6.89 18.51 -5.28
C GLU A 289 -6.82 17.04 -5.71
N LEU A 290 -5.66 16.58 -6.16
CA LEU A 290 -5.47 15.17 -6.51
C LEU A 290 -5.61 14.27 -5.28
N GLN A 291 -5.04 14.66 -4.15
CA GLN A 291 -5.20 13.92 -2.90
C GLN A 291 -6.67 13.92 -2.43
N ALA A 292 -7.38 15.04 -2.57
CA ALA A 292 -8.81 15.12 -2.26
C ALA A 292 -9.65 14.17 -3.13
N LEU A 293 -9.35 14.07 -4.44
CA LEU A 293 -9.97 13.08 -5.33
C LEU A 293 -9.65 11.64 -4.91
N CYS A 294 -8.43 11.37 -4.44
CA CYS A 294 -8.07 10.05 -3.92
C CYS A 294 -8.89 9.68 -2.67
N PHE A 295 -9.12 10.63 -1.75
CA PHE A 295 -10.01 10.40 -0.60
C PHE A 295 -11.47 10.22 -1.03
N LEU A 296 -11.95 10.99 -2.01
CA LEU A 296 -13.27 10.80 -2.59
C LEU A 296 -13.42 9.42 -3.24
N ALA A 297 -12.37 8.94 -3.92
CA ALA A 297 -12.31 7.60 -4.50
C ALA A 297 -12.24 6.46 -3.45
N GLY A 298 -12.15 6.79 -2.16
CA GLY A 298 -12.22 5.82 -1.08
C GLY A 298 -10.88 5.49 -0.40
N ALA A 299 -9.81 6.26 -0.65
CA ALA A 299 -8.64 6.19 0.22
C ALA A 299 -9.01 6.62 1.64
N ASN A 300 -8.59 5.86 2.64
CA ASN A 300 -8.92 6.12 4.05
C ASN A 300 -7.78 5.81 5.02
N SER A 301 -6.56 5.74 4.52
CA SER A 301 -5.34 5.62 5.31
C SER A 301 -4.20 6.35 4.59
N VAL A 302 -3.29 6.95 5.35
CA VAL A 302 -2.08 7.58 4.82
C VAL A 302 -0.86 7.26 5.67
N PHE A 303 0.33 7.37 5.06
CA PHE A 303 1.53 7.55 5.85
C PHE A 303 1.65 9.02 6.26
N TYR A 304 1.88 9.24 7.54
CA TYR A 304 1.96 10.53 8.20
C TYR A 304 3.38 10.76 8.75
N GLY A 305 3.89 11.98 8.61
CA GLY A 305 5.25 12.33 8.99
C GLY A 305 6.13 12.62 7.77
N GLU A 306 7.27 13.28 8.00
CA GLU A 306 8.09 13.92 6.96
C GLU A 306 8.81 12.95 6.03
N GLN A 307 8.99 11.69 6.45
CA GLN A 307 9.73 10.70 5.67
C GLN A 307 8.99 9.36 5.62
N LEU A 308 9.13 8.69 4.48
CA LEU A 308 8.92 7.26 4.32
C LEU A 308 10.24 6.51 4.56
N LEU A 309 10.47 5.37 3.88
CA LEU A 309 11.72 4.62 4.07
C LEU A 309 12.96 5.42 3.66
N THR A 310 12.93 6.04 2.48
CA THR A 310 14.08 6.76 1.90
C THR A 310 13.66 7.97 1.07
N THR A 311 12.39 8.29 1.05
CA THR A 311 11.82 9.39 0.26
C THR A 311 11.03 10.33 1.16
N GLU A 312 10.93 11.57 0.76
CA GLU A 312 10.11 12.57 1.43
C GLU A 312 8.63 12.22 1.39
N ASN A 313 7.91 12.68 2.39
CA ASN A 313 6.46 12.59 2.52
C ASN A 313 5.94 13.98 2.93
N PRO A 314 4.67 14.33 2.66
CA PRO A 314 4.13 15.59 3.14
C PRO A 314 4.31 15.76 4.65
N ALA A 315 4.80 16.93 5.05
CA ALA A 315 4.99 17.24 6.46
C ALA A 315 3.67 17.16 7.23
N ALA A 316 3.72 16.75 8.49
CA ALA A 316 2.55 16.61 9.36
C ALA A 316 1.66 17.87 9.42
N GLY A 317 2.27 19.05 9.36
CA GLY A 317 1.55 20.32 9.30
C GLY A 317 0.76 20.52 8.00
N HIS A 318 1.27 20.04 6.88
CA HIS A 318 0.57 20.05 5.59
C HIS A 318 -0.66 19.15 5.65
N ASP A 319 -0.51 17.92 6.11
CA ASP A 319 -1.61 16.95 6.22
C ASP A 319 -2.73 17.47 7.14
N ARG A 320 -2.39 18.04 8.29
CA ARG A 320 -3.39 18.64 9.19
C ARG A 320 -4.21 19.72 8.50
N ARG A 321 -3.56 20.64 7.74
CA ARG A 321 -4.27 21.68 6.99
C ARG A 321 -5.15 21.09 5.88
N LEU A 322 -4.64 20.11 5.13
CA LEU A 322 -5.41 19.45 4.09
C LEU A 322 -6.66 18.78 4.67
N PHE A 323 -6.52 17.98 5.73
CA PHE A 323 -7.66 17.31 6.36
C PHE A 323 -8.68 18.30 6.92
N GLN A 324 -8.23 19.39 7.54
CA GLN A 324 -9.12 20.46 8.01
C GLN A 324 -9.92 21.08 6.86
N ARG A 325 -9.27 21.41 5.73
CA ARG A 325 -9.93 21.96 4.53
C ARG A 325 -10.95 21.00 3.94
N LEU A 326 -10.69 19.70 4.01
CA LEU A 326 -11.56 18.65 3.47
C LEU A 326 -12.63 18.14 4.47
N GLY A 327 -12.63 18.62 5.72
CA GLY A 327 -13.51 18.11 6.77
C GLY A 327 -13.24 16.64 7.12
N ILE A 328 -12.00 16.18 6.98
CA ILE A 328 -11.56 14.81 7.29
C ILE A 328 -11.00 14.77 8.70
N THR A 329 -11.40 13.78 9.48
CA THR A 329 -10.90 13.53 10.84
C THR A 329 -9.87 12.41 10.81
N ALA A 330 -8.69 12.67 11.40
CA ALA A 330 -7.69 11.63 11.64
C ALA A 330 -8.13 10.70 12.78
N VAL A 331 -7.93 9.39 12.61
CA VAL A 331 -8.29 8.33 13.57
C VAL A 331 -7.18 7.31 13.70
#